data_f20f9e2d6dc88ecc4320302bcaf70ada
#
_entry.id   f20f9e2d6dc88ecc4320302bcaf70ada
#
_cell.length_a   1.000
_cell.length_b   1.000
_cell.length_c   1.000
_cell.angle_alpha   90.00
_cell.angle_beta   90.00
_cell.angle_gamma   90.00
#
_symmetry.space_group_name_H-M   'P 1'
#
loop_
_entity.id
_entity.type
_entity.pdbx_description
1 polymer ?
#
loop_
_entity_poly.entity_id
_entity_poly.type
_entity_poly.pdbx_seq_one_letter_code
_entity_poly.pdbx_strand_id
1 'polypeptide(L)'
;MLMETAQRLHIPVIDEEYEGPLVLDEHSRVLTNSEACLQRLNEWAPQHPFTRISQMVKQKATFRAMLSDLFPDYYYQLVSLQELRSMPKEILPFPLVIKPNKGYSSVGVKLVQDHSEWDRSVAELYGELTLSKGVYSESVVDQDEIIIEKWIDGEEYAVDCYFDHEGKPVILNILKRMFASSTDTSDRMYYTSTSIVAEVFHEVEEFLHKLSGMLEVSHYPFHLELRRSETGMMAIELNPLRFAGAGTTDISTHAYGINGAEAYMLNERPDWSEILTRSDDRLYGFCCIELPVDIVKQDLHSFDHEALKERFTDILEYRNVESSDDQMLSVVFFRTSSMEEVHDLLHIELNPYITEKKVGVPS
;
A
#
# COMPACT_ATOMS: atom_id res chain seq x y z
N MET A 1 0.95 16.96 3.97
CA MET A 1 -0.23 17.08 4.90
C MET A 1 -0.02 16.48 6.31
N LEU A 2 0.57 15.29 6.51
CA LEU A 2 0.71 14.69 7.85
C LEU A 2 1.41 15.60 8.87
N MET A 3 2.60 16.12 8.54
CA MET A 3 3.38 17.00 9.43
C MET A 3 2.66 18.33 9.72
N GLU A 4 1.99 18.91 8.73
CA GLU A 4 1.20 20.14 8.90
C GLU A 4 0.02 19.90 9.84
N THR A 5 -0.65 18.73 9.71
CA THR A 5 -1.74 18.32 10.60
C THR A 5 -1.22 18.15 12.04
N ALA A 6 -0.07 17.49 12.22
CA ALA A 6 0.53 17.32 13.53
C ALA A 6 0.88 18.67 14.19
N GLN A 7 1.48 19.59 13.43
CA GLN A 7 1.80 20.93 13.92
C GLN A 7 0.55 21.72 14.31
N ARG A 8 -0.48 21.71 13.45
CA ARG A 8 -1.73 22.46 13.69
C ARG A 8 -2.50 21.93 14.88
N LEU A 9 -2.52 20.62 15.09
CA LEU A 9 -3.21 19.97 16.21
C LEU A 9 -2.32 19.84 17.46
N HIS A 10 -1.09 20.34 17.42
CA HIS A 10 -0.11 20.20 18.51
C HIS A 10 0.15 18.75 18.94
N ILE A 11 0.15 17.82 17.96
CA ILE A 11 0.41 16.41 18.19
C ILE A 11 1.93 16.21 18.26
N PRO A 12 2.44 15.51 19.29
CA PRO A 12 3.85 15.17 19.36
C PRO A 12 4.29 14.33 18.15
N VAL A 13 5.36 14.74 17.50
CA VAL A 13 6.02 13.97 16.44
C VAL A 13 7.26 13.34 17.04
N ILE A 14 7.37 12.02 16.89
CA ILE A 14 8.50 11.23 17.37
C ILE A 14 9.25 10.76 16.12
N ASP A 15 10.49 11.15 16.02
CA ASP A 15 11.41 10.75 14.94
C ASP A 15 12.36 9.64 15.38
N GLU A 16 13.24 9.25 14.50
CA GLU A 16 14.23 8.20 14.74
C GLU A 16 15.31 8.56 15.76
N GLU A 17 15.50 9.85 16.06
CA GLU A 17 16.47 10.34 17.06
C GLU A 17 15.88 10.35 18.48
N TYR A 18 14.59 10.09 18.62
CA TYR A 18 13.94 10.07 19.93
C TYR A 18 14.39 8.88 20.77
N GLU A 19 15.01 9.15 21.92
CA GLU A 19 15.51 8.14 22.86
C GLU A 19 14.67 8.00 24.13
N GLY A 20 13.61 8.80 24.26
CA GLY A 20 12.75 8.80 25.45
C GLY A 20 11.83 7.56 25.51
N PRO A 21 11.25 7.28 26.68
CA PRO A 21 10.24 6.23 26.81
C PRO A 21 8.94 6.62 26.11
N LEU A 22 8.38 5.71 25.31
CA LEU A 22 7.04 5.86 24.79
C LEU A 22 6.04 5.23 25.75
N VAL A 23 5.20 6.04 26.35
CA VAL A 23 4.13 5.57 27.23
C VAL A 23 2.81 5.65 26.49
N LEU A 24 2.27 4.51 26.14
CA LEU A 24 0.96 4.37 25.51
C LEU A 24 -0.04 3.79 26.50
N ASP A 25 -1.25 4.29 26.45
CA ASP A 25 -2.41 3.78 27.17
C ASP A 25 -3.54 3.38 26.21
N GLU A 26 -4.67 2.95 26.72
CA GLU A 26 -5.83 2.51 25.96
C GLU A 26 -6.51 3.62 25.15
N HIS A 27 -6.20 4.89 25.42
CA HIS A 27 -6.73 6.05 24.71
C HIS A 27 -5.73 6.65 23.72
N SER A 28 -4.51 6.12 23.69
CA SER A 28 -3.45 6.62 22.84
C SER A 28 -3.79 6.40 21.37
N ARG A 29 -3.47 7.39 20.54
CA ARG A 29 -3.58 7.33 19.10
C ARG A 29 -2.19 7.42 18.48
N VAL A 30 -1.86 6.46 17.65
CA VAL A 30 -0.56 6.35 16.98
C VAL A 30 -0.79 6.28 15.49
N LEU A 31 -0.12 7.14 14.75
CA LEU A 31 -0.08 7.10 13.30
C LEU A 31 1.37 7.12 12.84
N THR A 32 1.77 6.13 12.10
CA THR A 32 3.12 6.01 11.54
C THR A 32 3.13 6.43 10.07
N ASN A 33 4.29 6.75 9.53
CA ASN A 33 4.46 7.09 8.12
C ASN A 33 5.28 6.05 7.34
N SER A 34 5.83 5.05 8.02
CA SER A 34 6.66 4.01 7.38
C SER A 34 6.65 2.70 8.16
N GLU A 35 7.09 1.63 7.52
CA GLU A 35 7.28 0.32 8.15
C GLU A 35 8.36 0.34 9.25
N ALA A 36 9.39 1.17 9.11
CA ALA A 36 10.44 1.32 10.11
C ALA A 36 9.88 1.81 11.46
N CYS A 37 8.83 2.63 11.46
CA CYS A 37 8.19 3.09 12.68
C CYS A 37 7.54 1.94 13.49
N LEU A 38 7.08 0.88 12.83
CA LEU A 38 6.52 -0.30 13.51
C LEU A 38 7.59 -1.03 14.33
N GLN A 39 8.82 -1.09 13.82
CA GLN A 39 9.93 -1.67 14.58
C GLN A 39 10.19 -0.89 15.87
N ARG A 40 10.20 0.45 15.79
CA ARG A 40 10.35 1.32 16.97
C ARG A 40 9.23 1.13 17.98
N LEU A 41 7.99 1.03 17.50
CA LEU A 41 6.85 0.74 18.37
C LEU A 41 7.01 -0.61 19.10
N ASN A 42 7.51 -1.63 18.40
CA ASN A 42 7.81 -2.94 18.99
C ASN A 42 8.86 -2.86 20.11
N GLU A 43 9.86 -2.00 19.96
CA GLU A 43 10.91 -1.79 20.96
C GLU A 43 10.40 -1.02 22.20
N TRP A 44 9.62 0.03 21.97
CA TRP A 44 9.17 0.95 23.02
C TRP A 44 7.93 0.48 23.76
N ALA A 45 7.00 -0.18 23.08
CA ALA A 45 5.74 -0.63 23.66
C ALA A 45 5.40 -2.08 23.29
N PRO A 46 6.28 -3.08 23.59
CA PRO A 46 6.15 -4.46 23.13
C PRO A 46 4.87 -5.17 23.62
N GLN A 47 4.31 -4.74 24.76
CA GLN A 47 3.10 -5.34 25.33
C GLN A 47 1.81 -4.60 24.96
N HIS A 48 1.91 -3.48 24.25
CA HIS A 48 0.73 -2.73 23.84
C HIS A 48 -0.10 -3.50 22.80
N PRO A 49 -1.45 -3.45 22.84
CA PRO A 49 -2.29 -4.12 21.84
C PRO A 49 -1.93 -3.77 20.40
N PHE A 50 -1.56 -2.51 20.11
CA PHE A 50 -1.13 -2.07 18.80
C PHE A 50 0.07 -2.87 18.27
N THR A 51 1.08 -3.08 19.11
CA THR A 51 2.26 -3.88 18.75
C THR A 51 1.89 -5.31 18.41
N ARG A 52 1.13 -5.96 19.30
CA ARG A 52 0.71 -7.35 19.12
C ARG A 52 -0.12 -7.54 17.85
N ILE A 53 -1.10 -6.66 17.62
CA ILE A 53 -1.95 -6.74 16.43
C ILE A 53 -1.14 -6.45 15.16
N SER A 54 -0.28 -5.42 15.18
CA SER A 54 0.58 -5.10 14.04
C SER A 54 1.48 -6.26 13.66
N GLN A 55 2.09 -6.94 14.63
CA GLN A 55 2.90 -8.13 14.39
C GLN A 55 2.10 -9.28 13.78
N MET A 56 0.87 -9.46 14.24
CA MET A 56 -0.02 -10.51 13.76
C MET A 56 -0.45 -10.27 12.30
N VAL A 57 -0.93 -9.07 11.99
CA VAL A 57 -1.46 -8.76 10.65
C VAL A 57 -0.35 -8.58 9.59
N LYS A 58 0.88 -8.23 10.00
CA LYS A 58 2.04 -8.16 9.10
C LYS A 58 2.56 -9.54 8.67
N GLN A 59 2.25 -10.59 9.41
CA GLN A 59 2.51 -11.96 8.99
C GLN A 59 1.34 -12.44 8.12
N LYS A 60 1.53 -12.48 6.81
CA LYS A 60 0.48 -12.80 5.84
C LYS A 60 -0.20 -14.14 6.12
N ALA A 61 0.56 -15.18 6.50
CA ALA A 61 0.00 -16.47 6.86
C ALA A 61 -0.86 -16.41 8.13
N THR A 62 -0.44 -15.64 9.15
CA THR A 62 -1.23 -15.42 10.36
C THR A 62 -2.50 -14.64 10.07
N PHE A 63 -2.41 -13.61 9.22
CA PHE A 63 -3.57 -12.85 8.77
C PHE A 63 -4.54 -13.73 7.98
N ARG A 64 -4.07 -14.62 7.09
CA ARG A 64 -4.91 -15.60 6.39
C ARG A 64 -5.58 -16.58 7.36
N ALA A 65 -4.84 -17.07 8.36
CA ALA A 65 -5.41 -17.96 9.38
C ALA A 65 -6.53 -17.27 10.17
N MET A 66 -6.38 -15.99 10.50
CA MET A 66 -7.42 -15.21 11.16
C MET A 66 -8.69 -15.07 10.28
N LEU A 67 -8.51 -14.94 8.97
CA LEU A 67 -9.62 -14.79 8.02
C LEU A 67 -10.24 -16.13 7.58
N SER A 68 -9.75 -17.28 8.06
CA SER A 68 -10.17 -18.61 7.59
C SER A 68 -11.66 -18.89 7.78
N ASP A 69 -12.28 -18.36 8.84
CA ASP A 69 -13.72 -18.53 9.07
C ASP A 69 -14.58 -17.77 8.04
N LEU A 70 -14.05 -16.67 7.48
CA LEU A 70 -14.70 -15.94 6.41
C LEU A 70 -14.48 -16.59 5.04
N PHE A 71 -13.34 -17.26 4.86
CA PHE A 71 -12.92 -17.83 3.57
C PHE A 71 -12.39 -19.26 3.76
N PRO A 72 -13.24 -20.22 4.17
CA PRO A 72 -12.80 -21.58 4.53
C PRO A 72 -12.16 -22.36 3.37
N ASP A 73 -12.53 -22.06 2.14
CA ASP A 73 -12.02 -22.74 0.95
C ASP A 73 -10.83 -22.00 0.28
N TYR A 74 -10.34 -20.90 0.89
CA TYR A 74 -9.23 -20.18 0.32
C TYR A 74 -7.91 -20.88 0.59
N TYR A 75 -7.23 -21.30 -0.49
CA TYR A 75 -5.95 -21.98 -0.38
C TYR A 75 -4.83 -21.01 -0.03
N TYR A 76 -4.11 -21.32 1.03
CA TYR A 76 -2.80 -20.74 1.35
C TYR A 76 -1.92 -21.77 2.07
N GLN A 77 -0.62 -21.63 1.95
CA GLN A 77 0.37 -22.45 2.64
C GLN A 77 1.61 -21.65 2.97
N LEU A 78 2.10 -21.76 4.20
CA LEU A 78 3.38 -21.21 4.61
C LEU A 78 4.45 -22.30 4.46
N VAL A 79 5.56 -21.97 3.80
CA VAL A 79 6.68 -22.86 3.57
C VAL A 79 8.00 -22.10 3.74
N SER A 80 9.08 -22.83 4.01
CA SER A 80 10.42 -22.23 3.90
C SER A 80 10.80 -22.04 2.42
N LEU A 81 11.70 -21.10 2.17
CA LEU A 81 12.26 -20.88 0.83
C LEU A 81 12.96 -22.16 0.29
N GLN A 82 13.50 -23.00 1.18
CA GLN A 82 14.09 -24.28 0.80
C GLN A 82 13.02 -25.30 0.36
N GLU A 83 11.92 -25.42 1.11
CA GLU A 83 10.82 -26.32 0.78
C GLU A 83 10.14 -25.92 -0.52
N LEU A 84 9.97 -24.60 -0.78
CA LEU A 84 9.39 -24.07 -2.00
C LEU A 84 10.08 -24.62 -3.26
N ARG A 85 11.42 -24.75 -3.24
CA ARG A 85 12.21 -25.25 -4.38
C ARG A 85 11.98 -26.74 -4.70
N SER A 86 11.58 -27.52 -3.70
CA SER A 86 11.35 -28.98 -3.82
C SER A 86 9.88 -29.37 -3.84
N MET A 87 8.99 -28.37 -3.83
CA MET A 87 7.54 -28.61 -3.77
C MET A 87 7.00 -29.25 -5.04
N PRO A 88 6.14 -30.30 -4.91
CA PRO A 88 5.49 -30.93 -6.04
C PRO A 88 4.43 -29.97 -6.61
N LYS A 89 4.75 -29.33 -7.72
CA LYS A 89 3.89 -28.30 -8.36
C LYS A 89 2.60 -28.88 -8.96
N GLU A 90 2.53 -30.19 -9.19
CA GLU A 90 1.42 -30.88 -9.83
C GLU A 90 0.12 -30.84 -9.01
N ILE A 91 0.25 -30.63 -7.69
CA ILE A 91 -0.90 -30.60 -6.76
C ILE A 91 -1.35 -29.19 -6.42
N LEU A 92 -0.65 -28.17 -6.91
CA LEU A 92 -0.93 -26.78 -6.58
C LEU A 92 -2.12 -26.22 -7.38
N PRO A 93 -3.03 -25.45 -6.75
CA PRO A 93 -4.25 -24.94 -7.39
C PRO A 93 -4.03 -23.62 -8.13
N PHE A 94 -3.28 -23.62 -9.23
CA PHE A 94 -3.03 -22.43 -10.04
C PHE A 94 -4.30 -21.71 -10.54
N PRO A 95 -4.23 -20.38 -10.82
CA PRO A 95 -3.08 -19.49 -10.61
C PRO A 95 -2.82 -19.19 -9.13
N LEU A 96 -1.55 -18.91 -8.79
CA LEU A 96 -1.06 -18.68 -7.42
C LEU A 96 -0.22 -17.43 -7.33
N VAL A 97 -0.12 -16.89 -6.11
CA VAL A 97 0.88 -15.89 -5.74
C VAL A 97 1.87 -16.54 -4.77
N ILE A 98 3.17 -16.36 -5.02
CA ILE A 98 4.23 -16.68 -4.08
C ILE A 98 4.89 -15.37 -3.64
N LYS A 99 5.03 -15.17 -2.33
CA LYS A 99 5.58 -13.93 -1.77
C LYS A 99 6.15 -14.14 -0.36
N PRO A 100 7.05 -13.26 0.12
CA PRO A 100 7.50 -13.31 1.51
C PRO A 100 6.35 -13.22 2.50
N ASN A 101 6.40 -13.97 3.60
CA ASN A 101 5.39 -13.94 4.66
C ASN A 101 5.27 -12.55 5.31
N LYS A 102 6.41 -11.87 5.49
CA LYS A 102 6.47 -10.42 5.74
C LYS A 102 7.11 -9.75 4.53
N GLY A 103 6.55 -8.64 4.07
CA GLY A 103 7.05 -7.94 2.91
C GLY A 103 6.51 -6.52 2.85
N TYR A 104 7.10 -5.76 1.94
CA TYR A 104 6.83 -4.35 1.73
C TYR A 104 7.05 -4.02 0.25
N SER A 105 6.24 -3.13 -0.31
CA SER A 105 6.41 -2.58 -1.67
C SER A 105 6.54 -3.64 -2.76
N SER A 106 5.75 -4.70 -2.69
CA SER A 106 5.73 -5.80 -3.67
C SER A 106 7.06 -6.55 -3.88
N VAL A 107 8.07 -6.36 -3.02
CA VAL A 107 9.34 -7.08 -3.11
C VAL A 107 9.12 -8.58 -2.99
N GLY A 108 9.59 -9.33 -3.99
CA GLY A 108 9.47 -10.78 -4.02
C GLY A 108 8.04 -11.31 -4.27
N VAL A 109 7.15 -10.52 -4.84
CA VAL A 109 5.80 -10.99 -5.21
C VAL A 109 5.81 -11.54 -6.63
N LYS A 110 5.39 -12.80 -6.81
CA LYS A 110 5.28 -13.45 -8.13
C LYS A 110 3.90 -14.05 -8.32
N LEU A 111 3.23 -13.64 -9.39
CA LEU A 111 2.06 -14.32 -9.90
C LEU A 111 2.53 -15.49 -10.78
N VAL A 112 2.02 -16.68 -10.50
CA VAL A 112 2.33 -17.92 -11.23
C VAL A 112 1.04 -18.44 -11.85
N GLN A 113 0.93 -18.35 -13.17
CA GLN A 113 -0.31 -18.70 -13.87
C GLN A 113 -0.55 -20.20 -13.93
N ASP A 114 0.51 -20.98 -14.16
CA ASP A 114 0.42 -22.43 -14.31
C ASP A 114 1.74 -23.15 -13.95
N HIS A 115 1.74 -24.46 -14.07
CA HIS A 115 2.89 -25.33 -13.75
C HIS A 115 4.16 -24.98 -14.55
N SER A 116 4.04 -24.44 -15.76
CA SER A 116 5.19 -24.16 -16.64
C SER A 116 5.98 -22.95 -16.17
N GLU A 117 5.35 -22.02 -15.46
CA GLU A 117 5.98 -20.82 -14.92
C GLU A 117 6.63 -21.03 -13.55
N TRP A 118 6.26 -22.10 -12.84
CA TRP A 118 6.65 -22.32 -11.45
C TRP A 118 8.15 -22.22 -11.20
N ASP A 119 8.93 -23.02 -11.90
CA ASP A 119 10.38 -23.11 -11.66
C ASP A 119 11.09 -21.77 -11.94
N ARG A 120 10.64 -21.03 -12.96
CA ARG A 120 11.16 -19.69 -13.29
C ARG A 120 10.78 -18.70 -12.18
N SER A 121 9.53 -18.65 -11.77
CA SER A 121 9.04 -17.72 -10.77
C SER A 121 9.71 -17.94 -9.40
N VAL A 122 9.93 -19.20 -9.01
CA VAL A 122 10.67 -19.56 -7.80
C VAL A 122 12.14 -19.11 -7.89
N ALA A 123 12.78 -19.27 -9.05
CA ALA A 123 14.16 -18.82 -9.25
C ALA A 123 14.30 -17.29 -9.20
N GLU A 124 13.36 -16.58 -9.81
CA GLU A 124 13.30 -15.11 -9.78
C GLU A 124 13.08 -14.60 -8.35
N LEU A 125 12.09 -15.16 -7.62
CA LEU A 125 11.86 -14.84 -6.21
C LEU A 125 13.14 -15.02 -5.36
N TYR A 126 13.83 -16.15 -5.54
CA TYR A 126 15.08 -16.42 -4.83
C TYR A 126 16.16 -15.38 -5.15
N GLY A 127 16.28 -14.98 -6.42
CA GLY A 127 17.22 -13.95 -6.86
C GLY A 127 16.93 -12.60 -6.20
N GLU A 128 15.67 -12.16 -6.22
CA GLU A 128 15.24 -10.90 -5.61
C GLU A 128 15.45 -10.87 -4.10
N LEU A 129 15.10 -11.95 -3.39
CA LEU A 129 15.32 -12.04 -1.94
C LEU A 129 16.82 -12.05 -1.60
N THR A 130 17.65 -12.66 -2.44
CA THR A 130 19.11 -12.64 -2.25
C THR A 130 19.68 -11.23 -2.41
N LEU A 131 19.20 -10.46 -3.39
CA LEU A 131 19.60 -9.07 -3.60
C LEU A 131 19.10 -8.16 -2.48
N SER A 132 17.89 -8.40 -1.95
CA SER A 132 17.30 -7.61 -0.87
C SER A 132 17.99 -7.76 0.48
N LYS A 133 18.78 -8.85 0.68
CA LYS A 133 19.54 -9.13 1.93
C LYS A 133 20.52 -8.01 2.36
N GLY A 134 20.89 -7.14 1.47
CA GLY A 134 21.76 -6.00 1.78
C GLY A 134 21.04 -4.65 1.90
N VAL A 135 19.74 -4.61 1.55
CA VAL A 135 18.95 -3.38 1.45
C VAL A 135 17.91 -3.28 2.57
N TYR A 136 17.22 -4.40 2.87
CA TYR A 136 16.17 -4.43 3.87
C TYR A 136 16.56 -5.30 5.08
N SER A 137 16.13 -4.88 6.27
CA SER A 137 16.26 -5.70 7.46
C SER A 137 15.28 -6.89 7.43
N GLU A 138 15.62 -8.00 8.07
CA GLU A 138 14.74 -9.18 8.21
C GLU A 138 13.42 -8.85 8.96
N SER A 139 13.38 -7.75 9.70
CA SER A 139 12.14 -7.28 10.33
C SER A 139 11.13 -6.72 9.32
N VAL A 140 11.58 -6.29 8.16
CA VAL A 140 10.76 -5.67 7.10
C VAL A 140 10.42 -6.69 6.01
N VAL A 141 11.39 -7.47 5.54
CA VAL A 141 11.19 -8.50 4.51
C VAL A 141 11.64 -9.85 5.03
N ASP A 142 10.73 -10.82 5.08
CA ASP A 142 11.07 -12.20 5.45
C ASP A 142 11.84 -12.85 4.30
N GLN A 143 12.98 -13.39 4.64
CA GLN A 143 13.89 -13.97 3.64
C GLN A 143 13.83 -15.50 3.60
N ASP A 144 13.18 -16.12 4.59
CA ASP A 144 13.14 -17.56 4.77
C ASP A 144 11.74 -18.14 4.69
N GLU A 145 10.70 -17.41 5.09
CA GLU A 145 9.31 -17.87 5.06
C GLU A 145 8.55 -17.29 3.87
N ILE A 146 7.99 -18.14 3.05
CA ILE A 146 7.22 -17.81 1.85
C ILE A 146 5.77 -18.26 2.04
N ILE A 147 4.83 -17.39 1.77
CA ILE A 147 3.42 -17.77 1.62
C ILE A 147 3.12 -18.05 0.15
N ILE A 148 2.47 -19.18 -0.08
CA ILE A 148 1.84 -19.54 -1.35
C ILE A 148 0.38 -19.36 -1.14
N GLU A 149 -0.29 -18.61 -2.00
CA GLU A 149 -1.74 -18.43 -1.87
C GLU A 149 -2.43 -18.41 -3.24
N LYS A 150 -3.70 -18.81 -3.25
CA LYS A 150 -4.53 -18.73 -4.44
C LYS A 150 -4.61 -17.30 -4.92
N TRP A 151 -4.46 -17.08 -6.24
CA TRP A 151 -4.74 -15.78 -6.83
C TRP A 151 -6.19 -15.37 -6.56
N ILE A 152 -6.36 -14.18 -6.02
CA ILE A 152 -7.68 -13.56 -5.87
C ILE A 152 -7.93 -12.76 -7.14
N ASP A 153 -8.87 -13.20 -7.94
CA ASP A 153 -9.27 -12.47 -9.14
C ASP A 153 -10.15 -11.28 -8.81
N GLY A 154 -10.24 -10.31 -9.74
CA GLY A 154 -11.10 -9.16 -9.60
C GLY A 154 -10.36 -7.83 -9.43
N GLU A 155 -11.15 -6.79 -9.27
CA GLU A 155 -10.66 -5.41 -9.13
C GLU A 155 -10.05 -5.18 -7.75
N GLU A 156 -8.94 -4.45 -7.72
CA GLU A 156 -8.22 -4.14 -6.48
C GLU A 156 -8.57 -2.77 -5.96
N TYR A 157 -8.84 -2.72 -4.66
CA TYR A 157 -9.18 -1.52 -3.92
C TYR A 157 -8.23 -1.33 -2.75
N ALA A 158 -7.85 -0.08 -2.53
CA ALA A 158 -7.07 0.37 -1.41
C ALA A 158 -7.94 1.25 -0.51
N VAL A 159 -8.03 0.90 0.76
CA VAL A 159 -8.92 1.54 1.73
C VAL A 159 -8.11 2.07 2.90
N ASP A 160 -8.14 3.38 3.12
CA ASP A 160 -7.64 3.96 4.36
C ASP A 160 -8.80 4.08 5.36
N CYS A 161 -8.61 3.52 6.53
CA CYS A 161 -9.64 3.47 7.55
C CYS A 161 -9.03 3.38 8.95
N TYR A 162 -9.87 3.53 9.95
CA TYR A 162 -9.48 3.26 11.33
C TYR A 162 -10.65 2.67 12.12
N PHE A 163 -10.35 1.95 13.19
CA PHE A 163 -11.32 1.62 14.21
C PHE A 163 -11.36 2.75 15.25
N ASP A 164 -12.55 3.30 15.50
CA ASP A 164 -12.75 4.41 16.38
C ASP A 164 -12.60 4.00 17.87
N HIS A 165 -12.98 4.87 18.80
CA HIS A 165 -12.90 4.63 20.24
C HIS A 165 -13.80 3.47 20.72
N GLU A 166 -14.83 3.10 19.95
CA GLU A 166 -15.72 1.96 20.23
C GLU A 166 -15.32 0.71 19.41
N GLY A 167 -14.23 0.77 18.64
CA GLY A 167 -13.81 -0.28 17.72
C GLY A 167 -14.64 -0.35 16.42
N LYS A 168 -15.48 0.65 16.15
CA LYS A 168 -16.27 0.68 14.92
C LYS A 168 -15.43 1.19 13.74
N PRO A 169 -15.59 0.61 12.53
CA PRO A 169 -14.85 1.04 11.37
C PRO A 169 -15.27 2.45 10.91
N VAL A 170 -14.27 3.23 10.52
CA VAL A 170 -14.42 4.54 9.89
C VAL A 170 -13.63 4.54 8.59
N ILE A 171 -14.32 4.63 7.46
CA ILE A 171 -13.72 4.69 6.13
C ILE A 171 -13.35 6.14 5.83
N LEU A 172 -12.08 6.37 5.46
CA LEU A 172 -11.55 7.69 5.10
C LEU A 172 -11.45 7.87 3.58
N ASN A 173 -11.11 6.81 2.86
CA ASN A 173 -11.17 6.76 1.40
C ASN A 173 -11.35 5.31 0.91
N ILE A 174 -11.76 5.19 -0.35
CA ILE A 174 -11.71 3.95 -1.14
C ILE A 174 -11.12 4.32 -2.50
N LEU A 175 -9.98 3.77 -2.81
CA LEU A 175 -9.27 3.97 -4.07
C LEU A 175 -9.31 2.69 -4.89
N LYS A 176 -9.40 2.82 -6.20
CA LYS A 176 -9.23 1.73 -7.14
C LYS A 176 -7.82 1.78 -7.69
N ARG A 177 -7.14 0.64 -7.73
CA ARG A 177 -5.79 0.51 -8.30
C ARG A 177 -5.89 0.19 -9.78
N MET A 178 -5.03 0.79 -10.59
CA MET A 178 -4.90 0.46 -12.01
C MET A 178 -3.53 -0.17 -12.28
N PHE A 179 -3.55 -1.26 -13.02
CA PHE A 179 -2.37 -2.01 -13.41
C PHE A 179 -2.05 -1.79 -14.89
N ALA A 180 -0.79 -1.59 -15.23
CA ALA A 180 -0.34 -1.47 -16.62
C ALA A 180 -0.41 -2.82 -17.37
N SER A 181 -0.31 -3.93 -16.64
CA SER A 181 -0.41 -5.29 -17.18
C SER A 181 -0.84 -6.28 -16.10
N SER A 182 -1.12 -7.52 -16.49
CA SER A 182 -1.44 -8.60 -15.54
C SER A 182 -0.27 -9.01 -14.64
N THR A 183 0.94 -8.61 -14.96
CA THR A 183 2.16 -8.87 -14.17
C THR A 183 2.67 -7.62 -13.44
N ASP A 184 1.98 -6.49 -13.60
CA ASP A 184 2.30 -5.26 -12.89
C ASP A 184 1.98 -5.41 -11.39
N THR A 185 2.95 -5.12 -10.55
CA THR A 185 2.80 -5.10 -9.08
C THR A 185 3.11 -3.72 -8.52
N SER A 186 3.34 -2.71 -9.37
CA SER A 186 3.71 -1.36 -8.94
C SER A 186 2.54 -0.59 -8.34
N ASP A 187 2.83 0.26 -7.36
CA ASP A 187 1.88 1.18 -6.73
C ASP A 187 1.78 2.51 -7.51
N ARG A 188 1.80 2.42 -8.84
CA ARG A 188 1.96 3.60 -9.70
C ARG A 188 0.71 4.45 -9.81
N MET A 189 -0.47 3.83 -9.87
CA MET A 189 -1.73 4.54 -10.16
C MET A 189 -2.86 4.10 -9.25
N TYR A 190 -3.40 5.07 -8.51
CA TYR A 190 -4.65 4.93 -7.76
C TYR A 190 -5.61 6.04 -8.16
N TYR A 191 -6.89 5.76 -8.17
CA TYR A 191 -7.91 6.76 -8.48
C TYR A 191 -9.21 6.49 -7.73
N THR A 192 -10.02 7.53 -7.58
CA THR A 192 -11.32 7.46 -6.92
C THR A 192 -12.32 8.39 -7.58
N SER A 193 -13.59 8.13 -7.36
CA SER A 193 -14.73 9.02 -7.64
C SER A 193 -15.89 8.69 -6.72
N THR A 194 -16.92 9.52 -6.71
CA THR A 194 -18.14 9.23 -5.95
C THR A 194 -18.81 7.94 -6.40
N SER A 195 -18.84 7.64 -7.70
CA SER A 195 -19.39 6.38 -8.22
C SER A 195 -18.60 5.17 -7.74
N ILE A 196 -17.25 5.24 -7.75
CA ILE A 196 -16.39 4.15 -7.26
C ILE A 196 -16.67 3.87 -5.78
N VAL A 197 -16.71 4.94 -4.96
CA VAL A 197 -17.02 4.77 -3.53
C VAL A 197 -18.42 4.21 -3.33
N ALA A 198 -19.42 4.78 -3.98
CA ALA A 198 -20.83 4.34 -3.84
C ALA A 198 -21.03 2.88 -4.24
N GLU A 199 -20.30 2.41 -5.26
CA GLU A 199 -20.40 1.04 -5.76
C GLU A 199 -20.01 -0.01 -4.73
N VAL A 200 -18.93 0.24 -3.95
CA VAL A 200 -18.35 -0.77 -3.08
C VAL A 200 -18.43 -0.46 -1.58
N PHE A 201 -18.93 0.71 -1.21
CA PHE A 201 -18.94 1.20 0.17
C PHE A 201 -19.50 0.19 1.17
N HIS A 202 -20.70 -0.35 0.89
CA HIS A 202 -21.36 -1.29 1.79
C HIS A 202 -20.60 -2.63 1.92
N GLU A 203 -20.04 -3.13 0.83
CA GLU A 203 -19.26 -4.38 0.86
C GLU A 203 -17.99 -4.20 1.69
N VAL A 204 -17.32 -3.05 1.54
CA VAL A 204 -16.14 -2.69 2.34
C VAL A 204 -16.49 -2.51 3.80
N GLU A 205 -17.58 -1.78 4.10
CA GLU A 205 -18.06 -1.54 5.46
C GLU A 205 -18.41 -2.85 6.19
N GLU A 206 -19.13 -3.77 5.52
CA GLU A 206 -19.43 -5.08 6.07
C GLU A 206 -18.18 -5.92 6.35
N PHE A 207 -17.20 -5.88 5.44
CA PHE A 207 -15.92 -6.57 5.65
C PHE A 207 -15.18 -5.99 6.84
N LEU A 208 -15.12 -4.66 6.97
CA LEU A 208 -14.47 -3.98 8.08
C LEU A 208 -15.15 -4.25 9.43
N HIS A 209 -16.48 -4.40 9.47
CA HIS A 209 -17.19 -4.81 10.68
C HIS A 209 -16.80 -6.24 11.13
N LYS A 210 -16.68 -7.18 10.19
CA LYS A 210 -16.21 -8.54 10.49
C LYS A 210 -14.76 -8.51 11.00
N LEU A 211 -13.90 -7.72 10.36
CA LEU A 211 -12.50 -7.56 10.74
C LEU A 211 -12.35 -6.93 12.13
N SER A 212 -13.18 -5.92 12.47
CA SER A 212 -13.21 -5.32 13.81
C SER A 212 -13.49 -6.34 14.90
N GLY A 213 -14.49 -7.22 14.67
CA GLY A 213 -14.82 -8.30 15.62
C GLY A 213 -13.71 -9.33 15.81
N MET A 214 -12.81 -9.48 14.84
CA MET A 214 -11.66 -10.39 14.93
C MET A 214 -10.44 -9.76 15.61
N LEU A 215 -10.21 -8.46 15.38
CA LEU A 215 -9.05 -7.75 15.92
C LEU A 215 -9.27 -7.23 17.33
N GLU A 216 -10.50 -6.93 17.71
CA GLU A 216 -10.91 -6.43 19.04
C GLU A 216 -10.02 -5.26 19.51
N VAL A 217 -9.84 -4.25 18.66
CA VAL A 217 -9.00 -3.08 18.92
C VAL A 217 -9.74 -1.78 18.62
N SER A 218 -9.44 -0.74 19.39
CA SER A 218 -9.92 0.63 19.16
C SER A 218 -8.75 1.58 18.88
N HIS A 219 -9.06 2.77 18.37
CA HIS A 219 -8.05 3.78 18.01
C HIS A 219 -6.96 3.25 17.08
N TYR A 220 -7.34 2.42 16.09
CA TYR A 220 -6.37 1.70 15.27
C TYR A 220 -6.50 2.06 13.80
N PRO A 221 -5.59 2.89 13.25
CA PRO A 221 -5.58 3.24 11.85
C PRO A 221 -4.87 2.16 11.03
N PHE A 222 -5.32 1.95 9.80
CA PHE A 222 -4.68 1.01 8.90
C PHE A 222 -5.03 1.28 7.44
N HIS A 223 -4.18 0.80 6.58
CA HIS A 223 -4.39 0.71 5.14
C HIS A 223 -4.71 -0.74 4.79
N LEU A 224 -5.80 -0.96 4.07
CA LEU A 224 -6.29 -2.30 3.70
C LEU A 224 -6.35 -2.42 2.18
N GLU A 225 -5.71 -3.45 1.65
CA GLU A 225 -5.79 -3.82 0.25
C GLU A 225 -6.80 -4.96 0.10
N LEU A 226 -7.78 -4.78 -0.76
CA LEU A 226 -8.89 -5.70 -1.01
C LEU A 226 -8.99 -6.03 -2.49
N ARG A 227 -9.44 -7.24 -2.81
CA ARG A 227 -9.98 -7.53 -4.14
C ARG A 227 -11.45 -7.89 -4.07
N ARG A 228 -12.20 -7.33 -5.01
CA ARG A 228 -13.60 -7.67 -5.22
C ARG A 228 -13.69 -8.78 -6.23
N SER A 229 -13.89 -10.00 -5.74
CA SER A 229 -14.09 -11.19 -6.56
C SER A 229 -15.59 -11.50 -6.73
N GLU A 230 -15.91 -12.54 -7.50
CA GLU A 230 -17.27 -13.06 -7.61
C GLU A 230 -17.87 -13.51 -6.25
N THR A 231 -17.01 -13.85 -5.28
CA THR A 231 -17.41 -14.29 -3.93
C THR A 231 -17.46 -13.17 -2.90
N GLY A 232 -17.21 -11.92 -3.32
CA GLY A 232 -17.21 -10.74 -2.45
C GLY A 232 -15.82 -10.16 -2.19
N MET A 233 -15.73 -9.25 -1.22
CA MET A 233 -14.48 -8.60 -0.84
C MET A 233 -13.56 -9.56 -0.09
N MET A 234 -12.31 -9.65 -0.53
CA MET A 234 -11.26 -10.45 0.10
C MET A 234 -10.00 -9.60 0.33
N ALA A 235 -9.47 -9.63 1.56
CA ALA A 235 -8.25 -8.90 1.87
C ALA A 235 -7.02 -9.52 1.22
N ILE A 236 -6.16 -8.68 0.66
CA ILE A 236 -4.82 -9.03 0.19
C ILE A 236 -3.81 -8.83 1.31
N GLU A 237 -3.83 -7.64 1.93
CA GLU A 237 -2.90 -7.24 2.98
C GLU A 237 -3.52 -6.16 3.86
N LEU A 238 -3.14 -6.14 5.14
CA LEU A 238 -3.42 -5.07 6.08
C LEU A 238 -2.11 -4.43 6.54
N ASN A 239 -1.98 -3.14 6.31
CA ASN A 239 -0.83 -2.34 6.72
C ASN A 239 -1.19 -1.53 7.97
N PRO A 240 -0.70 -1.94 9.15
CA PRO A 240 -1.13 -1.43 10.43
C PRO A 240 -0.55 -0.05 10.77
N LEU A 241 -1.30 0.71 11.57
CA LEU A 241 -0.92 2.00 12.19
C LEU A 241 -0.47 3.07 11.19
N ARG A 242 -0.78 2.90 9.90
CA ARG A 242 -0.51 3.87 8.85
C ARG A 242 -1.62 3.86 7.80
N PHE A 243 -1.67 4.92 7.03
CA PHE A 243 -2.45 4.99 5.80
C PHE A 243 -1.57 4.66 4.58
N ALA A 244 -2.14 4.76 3.39
CA ALA A 244 -1.42 4.51 2.14
C ALA A 244 -0.10 5.29 2.07
N GLY A 245 0.93 4.63 1.55
CA GLY A 245 2.28 5.18 1.43
C GLY A 245 2.38 6.32 0.41
N ALA A 246 3.56 6.96 0.32
CA ALA A 246 3.87 8.05 -0.61
C ALA A 246 2.88 9.24 -0.57
N GLY A 247 2.05 9.33 0.48
CA GLY A 247 1.01 10.35 0.60
C GLY A 247 -0.26 10.07 -0.21
N THR A 248 -0.45 8.86 -0.74
CA THR A 248 -1.62 8.47 -1.54
C THR A 248 -2.94 8.79 -0.83
N THR A 249 -2.99 8.63 0.49
CA THR A 249 -4.15 8.98 1.31
C THR A 249 -4.62 10.42 1.16
N ASP A 250 -3.72 11.35 0.77
CA ASP A 250 -4.03 12.78 0.63
C ASP A 250 -5.00 13.05 -0.54
N ILE A 251 -5.21 12.07 -1.44
CA ILE A 251 -6.21 12.14 -2.50
C ILE A 251 -7.61 12.38 -1.95
N SER A 252 -7.93 11.85 -0.76
CA SER A 252 -9.21 12.05 -0.09
C SER A 252 -9.48 13.51 0.28
N THR A 253 -8.41 14.27 0.55
CA THR A 253 -8.53 15.72 0.80
C THR A 253 -8.90 16.47 -0.48
N HIS A 254 -8.30 16.11 -1.60
CA HIS A 254 -8.60 16.72 -2.88
C HIS A 254 -9.98 16.33 -3.41
N ALA A 255 -10.37 15.07 -3.24
CA ALA A 255 -11.64 14.55 -3.75
C ALA A 255 -12.85 14.90 -2.87
N TYR A 256 -12.70 14.81 -1.56
CA TYR A 256 -13.82 14.80 -0.61
C TYR A 256 -13.68 15.80 0.54
N GLY A 257 -12.53 16.48 0.66
CA GLY A 257 -12.21 17.37 1.78
C GLY A 257 -11.85 16.61 3.07
N ILE A 258 -11.56 15.30 2.99
CA ILE A 258 -11.23 14.47 4.14
C ILE A 258 -9.72 14.46 4.34
N ASN A 259 -9.22 15.09 5.41
CA ASN A 259 -7.86 14.88 5.88
C ASN A 259 -7.84 13.64 6.78
N GLY A 260 -7.30 12.53 6.28
CA GLY A 260 -7.33 11.25 6.98
C GLY A 260 -6.61 11.27 8.33
N ALA A 261 -5.45 11.94 8.42
CA ALA A 261 -4.70 12.07 9.67
C ALA A 261 -5.48 12.89 10.72
N GLU A 262 -6.10 13.98 10.30
CA GLU A 262 -6.92 14.81 11.19
C GLU A 262 -8.16 14.06 11.67
N ALA A 263 -8.91 13.44 10.76
CA ALA A 263 -10.09 12.68 11.08
C ALA A 263 -9.78 11.57 12.11
N TYR A 264 -8.69 10.84 11.92
CA TYR A 264 -8.25 9.83 12.87
C TYR A 264 -7.88 10.45 14.24
N MET A 265 -7.04 11.50 14.25
CA MET A 265 -6.57 12.11 15.48
C MET A 265 -7.69 12.78 16.30
N LEU A 266 -8.72 13.28 15.64
CA LEU A 266 -9.90 13.88 16.27
C LEU A 266 -11.05 12.87 16.50
N ASN A 267 -10.91 11.63 16.02
CA ASN A 267 -11.94 10.61 16.02
C ASN A 267 -13.21 11.05 15.29
N GLU A 268 -13.04 11.72 14.14
CA GLU A 268 -14.11 12.23 13.31
C GLU A 268 -14.51 11.20 12.25
N ARG A 269 -15.80 11.10 12.01
CA ARG A 269 -16.38 10.20 11.00
C ARG A 269 -16.89 11.02 9.83
N PRO A 270 -16.34 10.82 8.60
CA PRO A 270 -16.90 11.45 7.41
C PRO A 270 -18.37 11.06 7.16
N ASP A 271 -19.19 12.02 6.82
CA ASP A 271 -20.57 11.76 6.37
C ASP A 271 -20.57 11.43 4.88
N TRP A 272 -20.36 10.15 4.57
CA TRP A 272 -20.34 9.68 3.19
C TRP A 272 -21.68 9.89 2.47
N SER A 273 -22.81 9.89 3.18
CA SER A 273 -24.11 10.14 2.56
C SER A 273 -24.20 11.57 2.02
N GLU A 274 -23.65 12.53 2.76
CA GLU A 274 -23.59 13.92 2.32
C GLU A 274 -22.50 14.13 1.24
N ILE A 275 -21.31 13.57 1.44
CA ILE A 275 -20.18 13.68 0.51
C ILE A 275 -20.57 13.16 -0.88
N LEU A 276 -21.16 11.98 -0.97
CA LEU A 276 -21.55 11.35 -2.23
C LEU A 276 -22.64 12.13 -2.98
N THR A 277 -23.44 12.95 -2.28
CA THR A 277 -24.45 13.78 -2.93
C THR A 277 -23.94 15.13 -3.43
N ARG A 278 -22.84 15.65 -2.85
CA ARG A 278 -22.28 16.97 -3.20
C ARG A 278 -21.23 16.92 -4.31
N SER A 279 -20.53 15.81 -4.45
CA SER A 279 -19.39 15.71 -5.35
C SER A 279 -19.83 15.59 -6.80
N ASP A 280 -19.08 16.22 -7.69
CA ASP A 280 -19.12 15.87 -9.10
C ASP A 280 -18.44 14.49 -9.27
N ASP A 281 -18.89 13.67 -10.19
CA ASP A 281 -18.37 12.33 -10.41
C ASP A 281 -17.08 12.33 -11.27
N ARG A 282 -16.18 13.31 -11.00
CA ARG A 282 -14.87 13.33 -11.63
C ARG A 282 -13.95 12.31 -11.00
N LEU A 283 -12.98 11.85 -11.77
CA LEU A 283 -11.91 11.00 -11.32
C LEU A 283 -10.83 11.86 -10.66
N TYR A 284 -10.44 11.46 -9.47
CA TYR A 284 -9.30 12.01 -8.73
C TYR A 284 -8.23 10.95 -8.68
N GLY A 285 -7.04 11.25 -9.20
CA GLY A 285 -5.96 10.30 -9.36
C GLY A 285 -4.72 10.67 -8.56
N PHE A 286 -3.98 9.64 -8.19
CA PHE A 286 -2.65 9.67 -7.65
C PHE A 286 -1.74 8.90 -8.60
N CYS A 287 -0.65 9.50 -9.03
CA CYS A 287 0.32 8.88 -9.92
C CYS A 287 1.73 9.02 -9.34
N CYS A 288 2.40 7.88 -9.12
CA CYS A 288 3.83 7.84 -8.85
C CYS A 288 4.62 7.88 -10.15
N ILE A 289 5.55 8.81 -10.24
CA ILE A 289 6.51 8.92 -11.34
C ILE A 289 7.82 8.31 -10.87
N GLU A 290 8.08 7.09 -11.32
CA GLU A 290 9.24 6.31 -10.93
C GLU A 290 10.12 6.00 -12.14
N LEU A 291 11.43 6.12 -11.94
CA LEU A 291 12.40 5.76 -12.97
C LEU A 291 12.31 4.27 -13.31
N PRO A 292 12.53 3.93 -14.60
CA PRO A 292 12.77 2.55 -14.97
C PRO A 292 13.91 1.92 -14.17
N VAL A 293 13.80 0.63 -13.86
CA VAL A 293 14.76 -0.09 -13.00
C VAL A 293 16.20 -0.12 -13.51
N ASP A 294 16.40 0.13 -14.80
CA ASP A 294 17.69 0.19 -15.46
C ASP A 294 18.34 1.59 -15.40
N ILE A 295 17.62 2.59 -14.91
CA ILE A 295 18.12 3.97 -14.77
C ILE A 295 18.34 4.28 -13.28
N VAL A 296 19.59 4.62 -12.93
CA VAL A 296 19.92 5.01 -11.57
C VAL A 296 19.73 6.51 -11.39
N LYS A 297 18.92 6.93 -10.42
CA LYS A 297 18.59 8.34 -10.16
C LYS A 297 19.84 9.22 -9.99
N GLN A 298 20.89 8.69 -9.38
CA GLN A 298 22.17 9.40 -9.17
C GLN A 298 22.93 9.70 -10.48
N ASP A 299 22.64 8.96 -11.56
CA ASP A 299 23.25 9.14 -12.88
C ASP A 299 22.50 10.16 -13.74
N LEU A 300 21.36 10.65 -13.27
CA LEU A 300 20.62 11.69 -13.95
C LEU A 300 21.36 13.03 -13.87
N HIS A 301 21.42 13.74 -14.99
CA HIS A 301 21.79 15.15 -15.03
C HIS A 301 20.61 16.03 -14.65
N SER A 302 19.44 15.77 -15.24
CA SER A 302 18.20 16.48 -14.95
C SER A 302 16.99 15.67 -15.39
N PHE A 303 15.84 15.98 -14.79
CA PHE A 303 14.53 15.51 -15.20
C PHE A 303 13.64 16.74 -15.47
N ASP A 304 12.95 16.74 -16.61
CA ASP A 304 12.09 17.86 -17.01
C ASP A 304 10.69 17.71 -16.42
N HIS A 305 10.55 18.17 -15.17
CA HIS A 305 9.27 18.16 -14.46
C HIS A 305 8.21 19.04 -15.12
N GLU A 306 8.60 20.15 -15.78
CA GLU A 306 7.63 21.05 -16.41
C GLU A 306 7.02 20.42 -17.66
N ALA A 307 7.83 19.79 -18.51
CA ALA A 307 7.33 19.06 -19.66
C ALA A 307 6.46 17.85 -19.25
N LEU A 308 6.79 17.18 -18.14
CA LEU A 308 5.94 16.12 -17.60
C LEU A 308 4.57 16.63 -17.15
N LYS A 309 4.51 17.78 -16.48
CA LYS A 309 3.25 18.38 -16.02
C LYS A 309 2.27 18.65 -17.16
N GLU A 310 2.75 18.95 -18.36
CA GLU A 310 1.93 19.19 -19.55
C GLU A 310 1.12 17.95 -20.00
N ARG A 311 1.45 16.77 -19.46
CA ARG A 311 0.71 15.51 -19.73
C ARG A 311 -0.61 15.42 -18.97
N PHE A 312 -0.78 16.18 -17.92
CA PHE A 312 -1.93 16.17 -17.04
C PHE A 312 -2.87 17.33 -17.40
N THR A 313 -4.17 17.06 -17.51
CA THR A 313 -5.16 18.10 -17.81
C THR A 313 -5.38 19.05 -16.63
N ASP A 314 -5.42 18.53 -15.41
CA ASP A 314 -5.69 19.30 -14.20
C ASP A 314 -4.90 18.74 -13.00
N ILE A 315 -3.78 19.37 -12.68
CA ILE A 315 -2.94 19.01 -11.55
C ILE A 315 -3.47 19.71 -10.29
N LEU A 316 -3.79 18.92 -9.28
CA LEU A 316 -4.21 19.42 -7.96
C LEU A 316 -3.01 19.68 -7.05
N GLU A 317 -2.01 18.80 -7.12
CA GLU A 317 -0.77 18.94 -6.38
C GLU A 317 0.36 18.16 -7.07
N TYR A 318 1.56 18.71 -7.07
CA TYR A 318 2.76 18.10 -7.62
C TYR A 318 3.87 18.14 -6.56
N ARG A 319 4.35 16.97 -6.14
CA ARG A 319 5.39 16.82 -5.11
C ARG A 319 6.65 16.26 -5.74
N ASN A 320 7.72 17.01 -5.72
CA ASN A 320 9.05 16.49 -6.05
C ASN A 320 9.58 15.60 -4.93
N VAL A 321 10.21 14.49 -5.28
CA VAL A 321 10.89 13.59 -4.35
C VAL A 321 12.40 13.80 -4.51
N GLU A 322 13.01 14.45 -3.52
CA GLU A 322 14.43 14.83 -3.57
C GLU A 322 15.38 13.71 -3.12
N SER A 323 14.87 12.65 -2.46
CA SER A 323 15.70 11.54 -2.00
C SER A 323 16.48 10.91 -3.15
N SER A 324 17.79 10.78 -2.99
CA SER A 324 18.66 10.12 -3.98
C SER A 324 18.56 8.59 -3.96
N ASP A 325 18.02 8.03 -2.87
CA ASP A 325 17.99 6.58 -2.62
C ASP A 325 16.68 5.95 -3.12
N ASP A 326 15.75 6.81 -3.59
CA ASP A 326 14.45 6.40 -4.10
C ASP A 326 14.41 6.57 -5.63
N GLN A 327 13.86 5.59 -6.35
CA GLN A 327 13.61 5.70 -7.80
C GLN A 327 12.45 6.65 -8.12
N MET A 328 11.66 7.02 -7.12
CA MET A 328 10.55 7.95 -7.27
C MET A 328 11.07 9.37 -7.54
N LEU A 329 10.59 9.99 -8.61
CA LEU A 329 10.91 11.36 -9.01
C LEU A 329 9.89 12.37 -8.50
N SER A 330 8.63 12.00 -8.56
CA SER A 330 7.52 12.84 -8.11
C SER A 330 6.26 12.04 -7.86
N VAL A 331 5.35 12.68 -7.13
CA VAL A 331 3.98 12.23 -6.93
C VAL A 331 3.05 13.32 -7.46
N VAL A 332 2.07 12.93 -8.24
CA VAL A 332 1.13 13.85 -8.86
C VAL A 332 -0.30 13.50 -8.45
N PHE A 333 -0.98 14.45 -7.84
CA PHE A 333 -2.43 14.40 -7.64
C PHE A 333 -3.09 15.17 -8.77
N PHE A 334 -4.03 14.54 -9.43
CA PHE A 334 -4.69 15.13 -10.59
C PHE A 334 -6.21 14.85 -10.58
N ARG A 335 -6.92 15.57 -11.44
CA ARG A 335 -8.35 15.41 -11.62
C ARG A 335 -8.69 15.37 -13.11
N THR A 336 -9.55 14.46 -13.50
CA THR A 336 -9.99 14.31 -14.89
C THR A 336 -11.44 13.82 -14.98
N SER A 337 -12.05 13.95 -16.16
CA SER A 337 -13.32 13.31 -16.51
C SER A 337 -13.11 12.10 -17.43
N SER A 338 -11.85 11.81 -17.79
CA SER A 338 -11.51 10.81 -18.78
C SER A 338 -10.75 9.62 -18.17
N MET A 339 -11.33 8.44 -18.28
CA MET A 339 -10.64 7.19 -17.94
C MET A 339 -9.50 6.89 -18.92
N GLU A 340 -9.60 7.36 -20.16
CA GLU A 340 -8.52 7.27 -21.17
C GLU A 340 -7.29 8.06 -20.69
N GLU A 341 -7.46 9.26 -20.13
CA GLU A 341 -6.35 10.03 -19.56
C GLU A 341 -5.69 9.28 -18.40
N VAL A 342 -6.45 8.66 -17.49
CA VAL A 342 -5.89 7.85 -16.39
C VAL A 342 -5.05 6.71 -16.95
N HIS A 343 -5.54 6.03 -17.99
CA HIS A 343 -4.80 4.95 -18.64
C HIS A 343 -3.54 5.45 -19.34
N ASP A 344 -3.59 6.58 -20.04
CA ASP A 344 -2.43 7.17 -20.72
C ASP A 344 -1.36 7.62 -19.71
N LEU A 345 -1.77 8.19 -18.58
CA LEU A 345 -0.86 8.58 -17.50
C LEU A 345 -0.16 7.38 -16.86
N LEU A 346 -0.85 6.25 -16.71
CA LEU A 346 -0.23 5.01 -16.24
C LEU A 346 0.90 4.53 -17.16
N HIS A 347 0.78 4.76 -18.46
CA HIS A 347 1.70 4.29 -19.48
C HIS A 347 2.69 5.38 -19.96
N ILE A 348 2.86 6.47 -19.19
CA ILE A 348 3.84 7.52 -19.55
C ILE A 348 5.24 6.91 -19.66
N GLU A 349 5.84 7.09 -20.84
CA GLU A 349 7.26 6.82 -21.05
C GLU A 349 8.09 8.01 -20.53
N LEU A 350 9.06 7.74 -19.66
CA LEU A 350 9.84 8.78 -18.99
C LEU A 350 11.10 9.22 -19.75
N ASN A 351 11.59 8.40 -20.70
CA ASN A 351 12.81 8.71 -21.46
C ASN A 351 12.83 10.10 -22.09
N PRO A 352 11.73 10.65 -22.64
CA PRO A 352 11.73 12.01 -23.20
C PRO A 352 12.02 13.12 -22.21
N TYR A 353 11.84 12.88 -20.92
CA TYR A 353 12.02 13.88 -19.84
C TYR A 353 13.36 13.74 -19.12
N ILE A 354 14.15 12.71 -19.45
CA ILE A 354 15.40 12.36 -18.79
C ILE A 354 16.58 12.92 -19.58
N THR A 355 17.53 13.55 -18.89
CA THR A 355 18.87 13.86 -19.41
C THR A 355 19.90 13.18 -18.52
N GLU A 356 20.67 12.26 -19.10
CA GLU A 356 21.74 11.56 -18.39
C GLU A 356 23.03 12.41 -18.31
N LYS A 357 23.83 12.17 -17.28
CA LYS A 357 25.19 12.71 -17.19
C LYS A 357 26.04 12.10 -18.31
N LYS A 358 26.69 12.93 -19.12
CA LYS A 358 27.67 12.43 -20.06
C LYS A 358 28.80 11.75 -19.30
N VAL A 359 28.96 10.46 -19.47
CA VAL A 359 30.14 9.74 -19.02
C VAL A 359 31.34 10.36 -19.74
N GLY A 360 32.16 11.12 -19.04
CA GLY A 360 33.37 11.71 -19.64
C GLY A 360 34.28 10.57 -20.11
N VAL A 361 34.52 10.48 -21.40
CA VAL A 361 35.56 9.61 -21.93
C VAL A 361 36.87 10.15 -21.35
N PRO A 362 37.65 9.34 -20.58
CA PRO A 362 38.94 9.77 -20.08
C PRO A 362 39.82 10.09 -21.30
N SER A 363 40.31 11.32 -21.38
CA SER A 363 41.25 11.78 -22.38
C SER A 363 42.62 11.12 -22.23
#